data_30723d742aae157d9df474c1b7285252
#
_entry.id   30723d742aae157d9df474c1b7285252
#
_cell.length_a   1.000
_cell.length_b   1.000
_cell.length_c   1.000
_cell.angle_alpha   90.00
_cell.angle_beta   90.00
_cell.angle_gamma   90.00
#
_symmetry.space_group_name_H-M   'P 1'
#
loop_
_entity.id
_entity.type
_entity.pdbx_description
1 polymer ?
#
loop_
_entity_poly.entity_id
_entity_poly.type
_entity_poly.pdbx_seq_one_letter_code
_entity_poly.pdbx_strand_id
1 'polypeptide(L)'
;MDNLRFENSKAFNVADILEYIPNSILIRSILRKTTGYVSAYSFDSGEVLIGKISPYDTFIQIINGNAEIIIDDKSNLLEVGQSIIIPANSSNTIKANVRFKMISTIINSGYEEVIL
;
A
#
# COMPACT_ATOMS: atom_id res chain seq x y z
N MET A 1 10.42 1.67 -20.38
CA MET A 1 10.71 1.10 -19.06
C MET A 1 10.92 2.23 -18.06
N ASP A 2 10.30 2.13 -16.93
CA ASP A 2 10.39 3.14 -15.91
C ASP A 2 11.58 2.86 -14.99
N ASN A 3 12.60 3.71 -15.06
CA ASN A 3 13.80 3.58 -14.25
C ASN A 3 13.82 4.60 -13.12
N LEU A 4 12.63 5.00 -12.65
CA LEU A 4 12.54 5.98 -11.57
C LEU A 4 13.24 5.47 -10.32
N ARG A 5 14.30 6.16 -9.97
CA ARG A 5 14.95 6.03 -8.69
C ARG A 5 14.83 7.35 -7.97
N PHE A 6 14.43 7.27 -6.72
CA PHE A 6 14.36 8.45 -5.88
C PHE A 6 15.74 8.73 -5.33
N GLU A 7 16.21 9.96 -5.53
CA GLU A 7 17.50 10.37 -5.03
C GLU A 7 17.46 10.50 -3.51
N ASN A 8 18.48 9.96 -2.86
CA ASN A 8 18.64 10.14 -1.42
C ASN A 8 18.75 11.62 -1.08
N SER A 9 18.22 11.99 0.06
CA SER A 9 18.30 13.36 0.61
C SER A 9 17.55 14.42 -0.19
N LYS A 10 16.68 14.02 -1.12
CA LYS A 10 15.79 14.93 -1.82
C LYS A 10 14.34 14.65 -1.43
N ALA A 11 13.64 15.70 -1.03
CA ALA A 11 12.24 15.62 -0.68
C ALA A 11 11.36 15.40 -1.93
N PHE A 12 10.31 14.62 -1.79
CA PHE A 12 9.30 14.47 -2.83
C PHE A 12 7.94 14.15 -2.18
N ASN A 13 6.87 14.41 -2.91
CA ASN A 13 5.52 14.05 -2.49
C ASN A 13 5.11 12.73 -3.14
N VAL A 14 4.80 11.74 -2.34
CA VAL A 14 4.39 10.42 -2.86
C VAL A 14 3.16 10.54 -3.74
N ALA A 15 2.20 11.39 -3.37
CA ALA A 15 1.00 11.57 -4.18
C ALA A 15 1.30 12.06 -5.61
N ASP A 16 2.39 12.81 -5.78
CA ASP A 16 2.75 13.40 -7.07
C ASP A 16 3.48 12.43 -8.00
N ILE A 17 4.04 11.35 -7.47
CA ILE A 17 4.72 10.34 -8.29
C ILE A 17 3.78 9.29 -8.87
N LEU A 18 2.51 9.36 -8.49
CA LEU A 18 1.47 8.43 -8.92
C LEU A 18 0.46 9.14 -9.80
N GLU A 19 0.15 8.55 -10.95
CA GLU A 19 -0.95 8.97 -11.81
C GLU A 19 -2.11 8.01 -11.63
N TYR A 20 -3.34 8.49 -11.85
CA TYR A 20 -4.47 7.60 -12.04
C TYR A 20 -4.51 7.17 -13.50
N ILE A 21 -4.30 5.90 -13.75
CA ILE A 21 -4.35 5.33 -15.09
C ILE A 21 -5.71 4.65 -15.26
N PRO A 22 -6.47 4.98 -16.32
CA PRO A 22 -7.79 4.41 -16.55
C PRO A 22 -7.79 2.89 -16.52
N ASN A 23 -8.72 2.32 -15.75
CA ASN A 23 -8.93 0.88 -15.60
C ASN A 23 -7.68 0.13 -15.11
N SER A 24 -6.85 0.77 -14.30
CA SER A 24 -5.57 0.21 -13.89
C SER A 24 -5.25 0.47 -12.44
N ILE A 25 -4.35 -0.37 -11.93
CA ILE A 25 -3.65 -0.19 -10.67
C ILE A 25 -2.19 0.06 -11.02
N LEU A 26 -1.66 1.21 -10.63
CA LEU A 26 -0.25 1.54 -10.79
C LEU A 26 0.48 1.26 -9.48
N ILE A 27 1.61 0.57 -9.56
CA ILE A 27 2.44 0.26 -8.42
C ILE A 27 3.85 0.79 -8.69
N ARG A 28 4.38 1.60 -7.77
CA ARG A 28 5.75 2.10 -7.84
C ARG A 28 6.51 1.74 -6.58
N SER A 29 7.68 1.15 -6.76
CA SER A 29 8.58 0.88 -5.64
C SER A 29 9.26 2.19 -5.22
N ILE A 30 9.18 2.53 -3.93
CA ILE A 30 9.88 3.68 -3.37
C ILE A 30 11.22 3.25 -2.78
N LEU A 31 11.19 2.20 -1.98
CA LEU A 31 12.38 1.69 -1.30
C LEU A 31 12.27 0.16 -1.24
N ARG A 32 13.32 -0.53 -1.68
CA ARG A 32 13.35 -1.98 -1.64
C ARG A 32 14.66 -2.46 -1.02
N LYS A 33 14.53 -3.28 0.01
CA LYS A 33 15.64 -3.94 0.69
C LYS A 33 15.31 -5.41 0.85
N THR A 34 16.29 -6.24 1.20
CA THR A 34 16.05 -7.66 1.46
C THR A 34 15.15 -7.89 2.67
N THR A 35 15.10 -6.94 3.60
CA THR A 35 14.33 -7.03 4.85
C THR A 35 13.00 -6.29 4.78
N GLY A 36 12.65 -5.71 3.66
CA GLY A 36 11.36 -5.04 3.51
C GLY A 36 11.32 -4.07 2.35
N TYR A 37 10.13 -3.58 2.07
CA TYR A 37 9.96 -2.62 0.98
C TYR A 37 8.77 -1.70 1.21
N VAL A 38 8.88 -0.52 0.60
CA VAL A 38 7.84 0.50 0.59
C VAL A 38 7.42 0.71 -0.85
N SER A 39 6.13 0.61 -1.12
CA SER A 39 5.55 0.79 -2.45
C SER A 39 4.39 1.77 -2.39
N ALA A 40 4.21 2.50 -3.45
CA ALA A 40 3.08 3.40 -3.63
C ALA A 40 2.14 2.84 -4.70
N TYR A 41 0.84 2.96 -4.46
CA TYR A 41 -0.20 2.44 -5.33
C TYR A 41 -1.17 3.56 -5.70
N SER A 42 -1.61 3.58 -6.96
CA SER A 42 -2.81 4.32 -7.35
C SER A 42 -3.82 3.35 -7.96
N PHE A 43 -5.06 3.48 -7.56
CA PHE A 43 -6.16 2.65 -8.03
C PHE A 43 -7.16 3.54 -8.76
N ASP A 44 -7.50 3.17 -10.00
CA ASP A 44 -8.64 3.78 -10.64
C ASP A 44 -9.94 3.28 -10.00
N SER A 45 -10.99 4.06 -10.13
CA SER A 45 -12.31 3.70 -9.60
C SER A 45 -12.78 2.35 -10.17
N GLY A 46 -13.25 1.47 -9.31
CA GLY A 46 -13.72 0.14 -9.69
C GLY A 46 -12.66 -0.95 -9.67
N GLU A 47 -11.39 -0.61 -9.49
CA GLU A 47 -10.33 -1.62 -9.45
C GLU A 47 -10.33 -2.36 -8.11
N VAL A 48 -9.99 -3.65 -8.18
CA VAL A 48 -9.94 -4.54 -7.02
C VAL A 48 -8.62 -5.32 -7.07
N LEU A 49 -7.91 -5.32 -5.96
CA LEU A 49 -6.70 -6.11 -5.79
C LEU A 49 -6.92 -7.14 -4.71
N ILE A 50 -6.87 -8.43 -5.10
CA ILE A 50 -6.90 -9.53 -4.14
C ILE A 50 -5.47 -9.79 -3.73
N GLY A 51 -5.15 -9.48 -2.47
CA GLY A 51 -3.82 -9.64 -1.93
C GLY A 51 -3.47 -11.09 -1.68
N LYS A 52 -2.19 -11.43 -1.84
CA LYS A 52 -1.67 -12.73 -1.45
C LYS A 52 -1.57 -12.79 0.06
N ILE A 53 -1.86 -13.95 0.63
CA ILE A 53 -1.60 -14.20 2.05
C ILE A 53 -0.10 -14.19 2.25
N SER A 54 0.36 -13.32 3.15
CA SER A 54 1.78 -13.13 3.45
C SER A 54 2.08 -13.51 4.89
N PRO A 55 3.26 -14.07 5.19
CA PRO A 55 3.68 -14.33 6.56
C PRO A 55 4.12 -13.07 7.31
N TYR A 56 4.02 -11.88 6.68
CA TYR A 56 4.45 -10.62 7.27
C TYR A 56 3.30 -9.64 7.37
N ASP A 57 3.36 -8.76 8.36
CA ASP A 57 2.41 -7.67 8.49
C ASP A 57 2.64 -6.63 7.41
N THR A 58 1.55 -6.03 6.95
CA THR A 58 1.60 -4.94 5.96
C THR A 58 0.97 -3.69 6.55
N PHE A 59 1.70 -2.58 6.53
CA PHE A 59 1.20 -1.29 6.97
C PHE A 59 0.72 -0.48 5.77
N ILE A 60 -0.56 -0.11 5.76
CA ILE A 60 -1.20 0.64 4.68
C ILE A 60 -1.54 2.04 5.16
N GLN A 61 -1.19 3.05 4.36
CA GLN A 61 -1.51 4.45 4.62
C GLN A 61 -2.24 5.03 3.42
N ILE A 62 -3.41 5.64 3.63
CA ILE A 62 -4.19 6.27 2.56
C ILE A 62 -3.74 7.72 2.42
N ILE A 63 -3.26 8.09 1.24
CA ILE A 63 -2.71 9.43 0.97
C ILE A 63 -3.58 10.27 0.04
N ASN A 64 -4.55 9.67 -0.65
CA ASN A 64 -5.52 10.37 -1.48
C ASN A 64 -6.74 9.49 -1.66
N GLY A 65 -7.93 10.08 -1.71
CA GLY A 65 -9.18 9.35 -1.91
C GLY A 65 -9.59 8.51 -0.70
N ASN A 66 -10.38 7.50 -0.96
CA ASN A 66 -10.90 6.56 0.05
C ASN A 66 -10.68 5.14 -0.43
N ALA A 67 -10.42 4.23 0.49
CA ALA A 67 -10.24 2.82 0.18
C ALA A 67 -11.16 1.94 1.02
N GLU A 68 -11.56 0.82 0.46
CA GLU A 68 -12.17 -0.26 1.23
C GLU A 68 -11.18 -1.41 1.29
N ILE A 69 -10.78 -1.80 2.51
CA ILE A 69 -9.86 -2.90 2.73
C ILE A 69 -10.58 -3.97 3.53
N ILE A 70 -10.76 -5.14 2.90
CA ILE A 70 -11.44 -6.27 3.50
C ILE A 70 -10.39 -7.23 4.02
N ILE A 71 -10.37 -7.44 5.33
CA ILE A 71 -9.42 -8.33 6.01
C ILE A 71 -10.22 -9.42 6.70
N ASP A 72 -9.95 -10.68 6.32
CA ASP A 72 -10.67 -11.84 6.85
C ASP A 72 -12.20 -11.62 6.84
N ASP A 73 -12.72 -11.21 5.68
CA ASP A 73 -14.14 -10.94 5.41
C ASP A 73 -14.73 -9.73 6.15
N LYS A 74 -13.90 -8.98 6.88
CA LYS A 74 -14.34 -7.76 7.55
C LYS A 74 -13.94 -6.53 6.75
N SER A 75 -14.92 -5.72 6.36
CA SER A 75 -14.71 -4.49 5.62
C SER A 75 -14.25 -3.34 6.52
N ASN A 76 -13.23 -2.63 6.06
CA ASN A 76 -12.71 -1.43 6.71
C ASN A 76 -12.69 -0.31 5.67
N LEU A 77 -13.39 0.78 5.95
CA LEU A 77 -13.40 1.95 5.10
C LEU A 77 -12.40 2.96 5.64
N LEU A 78 -11.44 3.35 4.80
CA LEU A 78 -10.38 4.27 5.20
C LEU A 78 -10.44 5.54 4.37
N GLU A 79 -10.28 6.67 5.04
CA GLU A 79 -10.16 8.00 4.44
C GLU A 79 -8.69 8.44 4.44
N VAL A 80 -8.42 9.52 3.72
CA VAL A 80 -7.10 10.16 3.69
C VAL A 80 -6.60 10.39 5.11
N GLY A 81 -5.35 10.03 5.36
CA GLY A 81 -4.71 10.16 6.66
C GLY A 81 -4.91 8.97 7.59
N GLN A 82 -5.81 8.06 7.24
CA GLN A 82 -6.00 6.84 8.03
C GLN A 82 -5.09 5.72 7.55
N SER A 83 -4.77 4.85 8.47
CA SER A 83 -3.88 3.72 8.24
C SER A 83 -4.48 2.45 8.85
N ILE A 84 -4.02 1.31 8.35
CA ILE A 84 -4.40 0.00 8.88
C ILE A 84 -3.23 -0.97 8.75
N ILE A 85 -3.16 -1.93 9.64
CA ILE A 85 -2.22 -3.04 9.53
C ILE A 85 -3.00 -4.26 9.04
N ILE A 86 -2.56 -4.83 7.92
CA ILE A 86 -3.04 -6.15 7.47
C ILE A 86 -2.18 -7.17 8.18
N PRO A 87 -2.74 -7.97 9.11
CA PRO A 87 -1.94 -8.92 9.87
C PRO A 87 -1.35 -10.02 8.98
N ALA A 88 -0.21 -10.54 9.39
CA ALA A 88 0.37 -11.72 8.77
C ALA A 88 -0.66 -12.84 8.72
N ASN A 89 -0.61 -13.63 7.65
CA ASN A 89 -1.44 -14.82 7.45
C ASN A 89 -2.95 -14.56 7.35
N SER A 90 -3.35 -13.32 7.12
CA SER A 90 -4.77 -12.98 6.88
C SER A 90 -5.06 -12.82 5.40
N SER A 91 -6.31 -13.08 5.01
CA SER A 91 -6.76 -12.76 3.66
C SER A 91 -7.04 -11.26 3.58
N ASN A 92 -6.85 -10.68 2.39
CA ASN A 92 -7.16 -9.27 2.19
C ASN A 92 -7.60 -9.00 0.75
N THR A 93 -8.46 -8.00 0.62
CA THR A 93 -8.91 -7.48 -0.68
C THR A 93 -8.96 -5.97 -0.55
N ILE A 94 -8.38 -5.27 -1.51
CA ILE A 94 -8.37 -3.82 -1.55
C ILE A 94 -9.25 -3.36 -2.71
N LYS A 95 -10.27 -2.56 -2.41
CA LYS A 95 -11.27 -2.13 -3.39
C LYS A 95 -11.29 -0.62 -3.52
N ALA A 96 -11.29 -0.16 -4.75
CA ALA A 96 -11.40 1.25 -5.08
C ALA A 96 -12.84 1.58 -5.49
N ASN A 97 -13.69 1.91 -4.52
CA ASN A 97 -15.03 2.43 -4.81
C ASN A 97 -14.94 3.81 -5.45
N VAL A 98 -13.89 4.55 -5.13
CA VAL A 98 -13.44 5.78 -5.78
C VAL A 98 -11.94 5.66 -6.01
N ARG A 99 -11.39 6.54 -6.83
CA ARG A 99 -9.94 6.61 -7.02
C ARG A 99 -9.24 6.87 -5.70
N PHE A 100 -8.14 6.17 -5.45
CA PHE A 100 -7.35 6.44 -4.26
C PHE A 100 -5.87 6.12 -4.48
N LYS A 101 -5.04 6.67 -3.61
CA LYS A 101 -3.60 6.38 -3.54
C LYS A 101 -3.24 5.94 -2.14
N MET A 102 -2.32 4.99 -2.05
CA MET A 102 -1.85 4.48 -0.77
C MET A 102 -0.35 4.20 -0.79
N ILE A 103 0.22 4.12 0.41
CA ILE A 103 1.57 3.61 0.63
C ILE A 103 1.44 2.28 1.36
N SER A 104 2.18 1.28 0.90
CA SER A 104 2.27 -0.04 1.52
C SER A 104 3.69 -0.27 1.99
N THR A 105 3.84 -0.65 3.26
CA THR A 105 5.12 -0.98 3.87
C THR A 105 5.08 -2.40 4.41
N ILE A 106 6.01 -3.24 3.95
CA ILE A 106 6.17 -4.61 4.43
C ILE A 106 7.57 -4.78 4.99
N ILE A 107 7.65 -5.38 6.17
CA ILE A 107 8.92 -5.69 6.82
C ILE A 107 9.07 -7.21 6.84
N ASN A 108 10.07 -7.71 6.13
CA ASN A 108 10.35 -9.15 5.99
C ASN A 108 11.32 -9.68 7.03
N SER A 109 11.49 -8.95 8.13
CA SER A 109 12.40 -9.37 9.20
C SER A 109 11.79 -10.50 10.02
N GLY A 110 12.60 -11.46 10.42
CA GLY A 110 12.18 -12.58 11.26
C GLY A 110 12.13 -12.29 12.75
N TYR A 111 12.37 -11.06 13.18
CA TYR A 111 12.36 -10.71 14.60
C TYR A 111 11.13 -9.91 14.97
N GLU A 112 10.42 -10.36 16.00
CA GLU A 112 9.47 -9.52 16.69
C GLU A 112 10.20 -8.81 17.83
N GLU A 113 10.14 -7.49 17.83
CA GLU A 113 10.55 -6.73 18.99
C GLU A 113 9.37 -6.59 19.93
N VAL A 114 9.64 -6.79 21.24
CA VAL A 114 8.67 -6.47 22.26
C VAL A 114 8.67 -4.97 22.43
N ILE A 115 7.60 -4.32 22.00
CA ILE A 115 7.40 -2.88 22.20
C ILE A 115 6.62 -2.70 23.49
N LEU A 116 7.28 -2.10 24.46
CA LEU A 116 6.69 -1.80 25.76
C LEU A 116 6.05 -0.42 25.78
#